data_209b32b018e6a285fc5e63c96478feec
#
_entry.id   209b32b018e6a285fc5e63c96478feec
#
_cell.length_a   1.000
_cell.length_b   1.000
_cell.length_c   1.000
_cell.angle_alpha   90.00
_cell.angle_beta   90.00
_cell.angle_gamma   90.00
#
_symmetry.space_group_name_H-M   'P 1'
#
loop_
_entity.id
_entity.type
_entity.pdbx_description
1 polymer ?
#
loop_
_entity_poly.entity_id
_entity_poly.type
_entity_poly.pdbx_seq_one_letter_code
_entity_poly.pdbx_strand_id
1 'polypeptide(L)'
;DLDVISNLQAPDAVSQFADTSRFTTITGTTNGEVVLGFNHDSKALASKELRQALTAAIDRQALMDTVWNGQGTQIGSMAVPTDPWYSDLTGVNPYDPARAKALLKEAGHESGLTLRLRVPVVPYAVKSAQFVASQLRDVGVKVTVEELDFTRWLDEVFTKGDYDMTIVAHVEARDLGKFANPKYYWHYGDETFAQLYARADAATSEDEANALMGQATRYLADDCAAIWLFALPNLVIARATITGISPNATTLSFDISTVTSR
;
A
#
# COMPACT_ATOMS: atom_id res chain seq x y z
N ASP A 1 -2.39 -27.68 18.59
CA ASP A 1 -2.80 -27.86 17.19
C ASP A 1 -3.68 -26.68 16.80
N LEU A 2 -3.49 -26.17 15.57
CA LEU A 2 -4.34 -25.14 14.98
C LEU A 2 -5.19 -25.77 13.87
N ASP A 3 -6.44 -25.37 13.76
CA ASP A 3 -7.35 -25.80 12.70
C ASP A 3 -7.42 -24.81 11.55
N VAL A 4 -7.16 -23.51 11.83
CA VAL A 4 -7.15 -22.43 10.85
C VAL A 4 -5.99 -21.45 11.14
N ILE A 5 -5.32 -21.01 10.09
CA ILE A 5 -4.44 -19.84 10.06
C ILE A 5 -5.18 -18.80 9.23
N SER A 6 -5.76 -17.78 9.88
CA SER A 6 -6.71 -16.86 9.27
C SER A 6 -6.07 -15.71 8.47
N ASN A 7 -4.77 -15.50 8.60
CA ASN A 7 -4.03 -14.45 7.91
C ASN A 7 -2.55 -14.84 7.82
N LEU A 8 -2.21 -15.63 6.81
CA LEU A 8 -0.84 -16.09 6.61
C LEU A 8 0.01 -14.98 6.00
N GLN A 9 0.89 -14.38 6.79
CA GLN A 9 1.81 -13.32 6.36
C GLN A 9 3.10 -13.85 5.71
N ALA A 10 3.09 -15.10 5.27
CA ALA A 10 4.23 -15.80 4.66
C ALA A 10 3.77 -16.56 3.41
N PRO A 11 3.60 -15.89 2.26
CA PRO A 11 3.13 -16.53 1.03
C PRO A 11 4.05 -17.67 0.57
N ASP A 12 5.33 -17.59 0.87
CA ASP A 12 6.31 -18.66 0.58
C ASP A 12 5.96 -19.98 1.30
N ALA A 13 5.30 -19.90 2.45
CA ALA A 13 4.93 -21.06 3.25
C ALA A 13 3.68 -21.79 2.74
N VAL A 14 2.92 -21.21 1.82
CA VAL A 14 1.68 -21.82 1.27
C VAL A 14 1.95 -23.21 0.68
N SER A 15 3.10 -23.40 0.03
CA SER A 15 3.50 -24.66 -0.56
C SER A 15 3.60 -25.82 0.45
N GLN A 16 3.82 -25.53 1.73
CA GLN A 16 3.87 -26.54 2.81
C GLN A 16 2.50 -27.16 3.10
N PHE A 17 1.42 -26.53 2.62
CA PHE A 17 0.03 -26.98 2.80
C PHE A 17 -0.59 -27.52 1.50
N ALA A 18 0.23 -28.00 0.57
CA ALA A 18 -0.21 -28.50 -0.74
C ALA A 18 -0.99 -29.82 -0.68
N ASP A 19 -0.95 -30.57 0.44
CA ASP A 19 -1.73 -31.79 0.63
C ASP A 19 -3.21 -31.46 0.86
N THR A 20 -3.97 -31.47 -0.23
CA THR A 20 -5.41 -31.13 -0.23
C THR A 20 -6.29 -32.12 0.51
N SER A 21 -5.77 -33.31 0.85
CA SER A 21 -6.49 -34.26 1.71
C SER A 21 -6.49 -33.80 3.18
N ARG A 22 -5.57 -32.93 3.57
CA ARG A 22 -5.38 -32.45 4.93
C ARG A 22 -5.71 -30.96 5.08
N PHE A 23 -5.46 -30.17 4.02
CA PHE A 23 -5.54 -28.71 4.08
C PHE A 23 -6.32 -28.13 2.91
N THR A 24 -6.98 -27.03 3.16
CA THR A 24 -7.57 -26.14 2.15
C THR A 24 -6.84 -24.80 2.23
N THR A 25 -6.33 -24.34 1.08
CA THR A 25 -5.78 -22.98 0.93
C THR A 25 -6.84 -22.10 0.31
N ILE A 26 -7.15 -20.99 0.94
CA ILE A 26 -8.11 -19.99 0.48
C ILE A 26 -7.35 -18.71 0.22
N THR A 27 -7.45 -18.19 -1.01
CA THR A 27 -6.91 -16.87 -1.38
C THR A 27 -8.08 -15.97 -1.73
N GLY A 28 -8.18 -14.86 -1.04
CA GLY A 28 -9.18 -13.83 -1.25
C GLY A 28 -8.59 -12.45 -1.21
N THR A 29 -9.45 -11.46 -1.06
CA THR A 29 -9.07 -10.03 -1.01
C THR A 29 -9.22 -9.46 0.39
N THR A 30 -8.44 -8.42 0.65
CA THR A 30 -8.62 -7.54 1.82
C THR A 30 -8.73 -6.08 1.35
N ASN A 31 -9.06 -5.18 2.27
CA ASN A 31 -8.90 -3.75 2.07
C ASN A 31 -7.55 -3.23 2.60
N GLY A 32 -6.57 -4.08 2.74
CA GLY A 32 -5.24 -3.71 3.23
C GLY A 32 -4.35 -3.17 2.11
N GLU A 33 -4.31 -1.85 1.94
CA GLU A 33 -3.44 -1.20 0.97
C GLU A 33 -2.02 -1.05 1.52
N VAL A 34 -1.04 -1.69 0.89
CA VAL A 34 0.38 -1.47 1.17
C VAL A 34 0.83 -0.22 0.42
N VAL A 35 1.15 0.81 1.19
CA VAL A 35 1.46 2.15 0.69
C VAL A 35 2.89 2.52 1.04
N LEU A 36 3.66 3.01 0.05
CA LEU A 36 4.86 3.77 0.32
C LEU A 36 4.44 5.24 0.47
N GLY A 37 4.32 5.66 1.72
CA GLY A 37 3.96 7.03 2.10
C GLY A 37 5.17 7.96 2.05
N PHE A 38 4.95 9.15 1.53
CA PHE A 38 5.90 10.25 1.55
C PHE A 38 5.63 11.16 2.76
N ASN A 39 6.69 11.67 3.36
CA ASN A 39 6.59 12.80 4.27
C ASN A 39 6.62 14.10 3.45
N HIS A 40 5.48 14.76 3.27
CA HIS A 40 5.37 15.97 2.46
C HIS A 40 6.02 17.20 3.11
N ASP A 41 6.40 17.15 4.40
CA ASP A 41 7.22 18.16 5.05
C ASP A 41 8.73 18.02 4.71
N SER A 42 9.14 16.89 4.15
CA SER A 42 10.49 16.73 3.61
C SER A 42 10.67 17.65 2.40
N LYS A 43 11.68 18.53 2.43
CA LYS A 43 11.92 19.52 1.36
C LYS A 43 12.02 18.90 -0.03
N ALA A 44 12.64 17.74 -0.13
CA ALA A 44 12.74 17.00 -1.39
C ALA A 44 11.38 16.52 -1.86
N LEU A 45 10.61 15.88 -0.98
CA LEU A 45 9.35 15.21 -1.31
C LEU A 45 8.15 16.16 -1.42
N ALA A 46 8.32 17.44 -1.09
CA ALA A 46 7.34 18.49 -1.40
C ALA A 46 7.16 18.67 -2.94
N SER A 47 8.21 18.38 -3.76
CA SER A 47 8.10 18.44 -5.22
C SER A 47 7.31 17.27 -5.78
N LYS A 48 6.26 17.61 -6.54
CA LYS A 48 5.46 16.61 -7.28
C LYS A 48 6.30 15.90 -8.33
N GLU A 49 7.16 16.60 -9.03
CA GLU A 49 8.05 16.07 -10.07
C GLU A 49 8.97 14.99 -9.47
N LEU A 50 9.49 15.23 -8.27
CA LEU A 50 10.30 14.23 -7.59
C LEU A 50 9.47 13.01 -7.19
N ARG A 51 8.26 13.20 -6.64
CA ARG A 51 7.38 12.08 -6.30
C ARG A 51 6.99 11.26 -7.54
N GLN A 52 6.75 11.93 -8.68
CA GLN A 52 6.53 11.26 -9.97
C GLN A 52 7.75 10.48 -10.44
N ALA A 53 8.96 11.03 -10.27
CA ALA A 53 10.20 10.33 -10.59
C ALA A 53 10.36 9.04 -9.77
N LEU A 54 10.15 9.13 -8.45
CA LEU A 54 10.23 7.98 -7.55
C LEU A 54 9.18 6.93 -7.89
N THR A 55 7.95 7.34 -8.23
CA THR A 55 6.87 6.44 -8.64
C THR A 55 7.21 5.71 -9.94
N ALA A 56 7.70 6.43 -10.95
CA ALA A 56 8.09 5.85 -12.23
C ALA A 56 9.30 4.91 -12.13
N ALA A 57 10.10 5.01 -11.07
CA ALA A 57 11.27 4.16 -10.85
C ALA A 57 10.92 2.78 -10.27
N ILE A 58 9.68 2.54 -9.81
CA ILE A 58 9.31 1.32 -9.09
C ILE A 58 8.38 0.45 -9.95
N ASP A 59 8.87 -0.74 -10.32
CA ASP A 59 8.07 -1.80 -10.93
C ASP A 59 7.23 -2.49 -9.84
N ARG A 60 5.99 -2.03 -9.69
CA ARG A 60 5.07 -2.52 -8.65
C ARG A 60 4.62 -3.96 -8.89
N GLN A 61 4.55 -4.40 -10.16
CA GLN A 61 4.23 -5.80 -10.47
C GLN A 61 5.40 -6.70 -10.06
N ALA A 62 6.61 -6.38 -10.48
CA ALA A 62 7.81 -7.14 -10.10
C ALA A 62 8.04 -7.13 -8.57
N LEU A 63 7.66 -6.03 -7.89
CA LEU A 63 7.69 -5.97 -6.43
C LEU A 63 6.73 -7.00 -5.83
N MET A 64 5.46 -7.01 -6.26
CA MET A 64 4.44 -7.94 -5.75
C MET A 64 4.84 -9.40 -6.05
N ASP A 65 5.35 -9.67 -7.23
CA ASP A 65 5.83 -11.01 -7.61
C ASP A 65 7.00 -11.48 -6.71
N THR A 66 7.92 -10.57 -6.40
CA THR A 66 9.11 -10.89 -5.58
C THR A 66 8.78 -10.98 -4.09
N VAL A 67 7.97 -10.07 -3.58
CA VAL A 67 7.69 -9.92 -2.14
C VAL A 67 6.59 -10.88 -1.67
N TRP A 68 5.58 -11.12 -2.53
CA TRP A 68 4.37 -11.89 -2.22
C TRP A 68 4.07 -13.04 -3.19
N ASN A 69 5.06 -13.52 -3.95
CA ASN A 69 4.89 -14.61 -4.93
C ASN A 69 3.73 -14.34 -5.92
N GLY A 70 3.57 -13.09 -6.34
CA GLY A 70 2.48 -12.68 -7.23
C GLY A 70 1.09 -12.69 -6.59
N GLN A 71 1.01 -12.91 -5.27
CA GLN A 71 -0.27 -12.90 -4.56
C GLN A 71 -0.60 -11.48 -4.07
N GLY A 72 -1.84 -11.08 -4.22
CA GLY A 72 -2.31 -9.74 -3.96
C GLY A 72 -2.92 -9.09 -5.20
N THR A 73 -3.22 -7.82 -5.10
CA THR A 73 -3.79 -7.06 -6.22
C THR A 73 -3.01 -5.76 -6.38
N GLN A 74 -2.47 -5.51 -7.57
CA GLN A 74 -1.86 -4.23 -7.86
C GLN A 74 -2.93 -3.14 -7.81
N ILE A 75 -2.63 -2.04 -7.12
CA ILE A 75 -3.52 -0.89 -7.00
C ILE A 75 -2.83 0.38 -7.52
N GLY A 76 -3.62 1.32 -8.03
CA GLY A 76 -3.14 2.59 -8.59
C GLY A 76 -3.51 3.81 -7.75
N SER A 77 -4.22 3.59 -6.65
CA SER A 77 -4.66 4.63 -5.70
C SER A 77 -4.97 4.00 -4.34
N MET A 78 -5.42 4.80 -3.39
CA MET A 78 -5.93 4.33 -2.11
C MET A 78 -7.38 3.86 -2.24
N ALA A 79 -7.55 2.80 -3.01
CA ALA A 79 -8.80 2.07 -3.19
C ALA A 79 -8.50 0.64 -3.66
N VAL A 80 -9.30 -0.30 -3.21
CA VAL A 80 -9.24 -1.71 -3.56
C VAL A 80 -10.43 -2.12 -4.44
N PRO A 81 -10.33 -3.21 -5.24
CA PRO A 81 -11.40 -3.60 -6.17
C PRO A 81 -12.78 -3.83 -5.55
N THR A 82 -12.86 -4.02 -4.24
CA THR A 82 -14.13 -4.18 -3.52
C THR A 82 -14.77 -2.85 -3.10
N ASP A 83 -14.07 -1.73 -3.25
CA ASP A 83 -14.63 -0.42 -2.94
C ASP A 83 -15.59 0.04 -4.04
N PRO A 84 -16.77 0.58 -3.68
CA PRO A 84 -17.76 1.03 -4.67
C PRO A 84 -17.24 2.16 -5.60
N TRP A 85 -16.22 2.89 -5.15
CA TRP A 85 -15.59 3.99 -5.91
C TRP A 85 -14.30 3.56 -6.64
N TYR A 86 -13.96 2.27 -6.59
CA TYR A 86 -12.74 1.78 -7.23
C TYR A 86 -12.75 2.01 -8.75
N SER A 87 -11.62 2.43 -9.27
CA SER A 87 -11.28 2.36 -10.68
C SER A 87 -9.82 1.92 -10.82
N ASP A 88 -9.52 1.18 -11.88
CA ASP A 88 -8.14 0.81 -12.16
C ASP A 88 -7.32 2.04 -12.58
N LEU A 89 -6.45 2.48 -11.69
CA LEU A 89 -5.54 3.61 -11.88
C LEU A 89 -4.07 3.15 -11.97
N THR A 90 -3.82 1.86 -12.14
CA THR A 90 -2.45 1.31 -12.19
C THR A 90 -1.61 1.89 -13.33
N GLY A 91 -2.28 2.28 -14.43
CA GLY A 91 -1.64 2.90 -15.60
C GLY A 91 -1.41 4.42 -15.50
N VAL A 92 -1.83 5.09 -14.41
CA VAL A 92 -1.67 6.55 -14.28
C VAL A 92 -0.21 6.96 -14.17
N ASN A 93 0.57 6.23 -13.36
CA ASN A 93 2.01 6.43 -13.19
C ASN A 93 2.71 5.09 -13.42
N PRO A 94 2.94 4.70 -14.69
CA PRO A 94 3.53 3.41 -15.02
C PRO A 94 5.02 3.39 -14.67
N TYR A 95 5.56 2.19 -14.51
CA TYR A 95 6.99 1.96 -14.39
C TYR A 95 7.69 2.41 -15.68
N ASP A 96 8.59 3.37 -15.55
CA ASP A 96 9.42 3.92 -16.62
C ASP A 96 10.72 4.50 -16.03
N PRO A 97 11.77 3.70 -15.89
CA PRO A 97 13.03 4.16 -15.30
C PRO A 97 13.76 5.20 -16.15
N ALA A 98 13.50 5.27 -17.46
CA ALA A 98 14.07 6.33 -18.30
C ALA A 98 13.42 7.68 -18.00
N ARG A 99 12.08 7.70 -17.89
CA ARG A 99 11.32 8.86 -17.43
C ARG A 99 11.70 9.27 -16.00
N ALA A 100 11.90 8.29 -15.10
CA ALA A 100 12.35 8.57 -13.74
C ALA A 100 13.66 9.36 -13.71
N LYS A 101 14.68 8.92 -14.49
CA LYS A 101 15.96 9.63 -14.60
C LYS A 101 15.81 11.03 -15.19
N ALA A 102 14.95 11.22 -16.18
CA ALA A 102 14.69 12.54 -16.78
C ALA A 102 14.07 13.49 -15.73
N LEU A 103 13.04 13.04 -15.01
CA LEU A 103 12.37 13.82 -13.96
C LEU A 103 13.32 14.12 -12.78
N LEU A 104 14.19 13.18 -12.37
CA LEU A 104 15.21 13.44 -11.36
C LEU A 104 16.18 14.56 -11.79
N LYS A 105 16.57 14.58 -13.05
CA LYS A 105 17.40 15.62 -13.61
C LYS A 105 16.69 16.97 -13.63
N GLU A 106 15.44 17.02 -14.09
CA GLU A 106 14.60 18.22 -14.11
C GLU A 106 14.38 18.78 -12.70
N ALA A 107 14.21 17.92 -11.71
CA ALA A 107 14.11 18.27 -10.30
C ALA A 107 15.45 18.66 -9.64
N GLY A 108 16.55 18.69 -10.40
CA GLY A 108 17.88 19.13 -9.91
C GLY A 108 18.65 18.05 -9.14
N HIS A 109 18.28 16.78 -9.28
CA HIS A 109 18.92 15.64 -8.59
C HIS A 109 19.77 14.77 -9.51
N GLU A 110 20.28 15.31 -10.62
CA GLU A 110 21.18 14.57 -11.56
C GLU A 110 22.46 14.06 -10.87
N SER A 111 22.95 14.78 -9.85
CA SER A 111 24.14 14.39 -9.08
C SER A 111 23.86 13.38 -7.96
N GLY A 112 22.62 12.93 -7.82
CA GLY A 112 22.16 11.99 -6.82
C GLY A 112 21.26 12.61 -5.74
N LEU A 113 20.51 11.74 -5.09
CA LEU A 113 19.63 12.06 -3.98
C LEU A 113 19.78 10.98 -2.91
N THR A 114 19.73 11.35 -1.63
CA THR A 114 19.68 10.38 -0.53
C THR A 114 18.40 10.57 0.26
N LEU A 115 17.65 9.49 0.45
CA LEU A 115 16.39 9.45 1.20
C LEU A 115 16.44 8.38 2.29
N ARG A 116 15.72 8.60 3.39
CA ARG A 116 15.53 7.63 4.46
C ARG A 116 14.20 6.91 4.29
N LEU A 117 14.24 5.59 4.25
CA LEU A 117 13.06 4.73 4.24
C LEU A 117 12.98 3.97 5.56
N ARG A 118 12.08 4.41 6.44
CA ARG A 118 11.91 3.86 7.78
C ARG A 118 10.64 3.03 7.85
N VAL A 119 10.77 1.73 8.11
CA VAL A 119 9.66 0.79 8.02
C VAL A 119 9.49 -0.03 9.30
N PRO A 120 8.26 -0.41 9.67
CA PRO A 120 8.06 -1.35 10.76
C PRO A 120 8.57 -2.75 10.39
N VAL A 121 9.04 -3.51 11.39
CA VAL A 121 9.48 -4.90 11.23
C VAL A 121 8.26 -5.80 11.03
N VAL A 122 7.68 -5.72 9.84
CA VAL A 122 6.62 -6.61 9.35
C VAL A 122 6.99 -7.13 7.96
N PRO A 123 6.66 -8.39 7.60
CA PRO A 123 7.21 -9.06 6.42
C PRO A 123 7.03 -8.27 5.12
N TYR A 124 5.81 -7.75 4.85
CA TYR A 124 5.54 -7.00 3.62
C TYR A 124 6.34 -5.69 3.54
N ALA A 125 6.52 -4.99 4.67
CA ALA A 125 7.21 -3.69 4.69
C ALA A 125 8.72 -3.86 4.50
N VAL A 126 9.33 -4.80 5.22
CA VAL A 126 10.79 -5.06 5.14
C VAL A 126 11.18 -5.53 3.74
N LYS A 127 10.49 -6.54 3.20
CA LYS A 127 10.79 -7.05 1.86
C LYS A 127 10.57 -5.98 0.77
N SER A 128 9.47 -5.21 0.87
CA SER A 128 9.19 -4.11 -0.08
C SER A 128 10.24 -3.01 0.02
N ALA A 129 10.71 -2.65 1.22
CA ALA A 129 11.73 -1.62 1.40
C ALA A 129 13.06 -1.99 0.72
N GLN A 130 13.49 -3.25 0.82
CA GLN A 130 14.70 -3.73 0.16
C GLN A 130 14.57 -3.69 -1.37
N PHE A 131 13.41 -4.11 -1.90
CA PHE A 131 13.14 -4.06 -3.33
C PHE A 131 13.13 -2.60 -3.85
N VAL A 132 12.39 -1.71 -3.18
CA VAL A 132 12.30 -0.28 -3.49
C VAL A 132 13.68 0.37 -3.47
N ALA A 133 14.49 0.11 -2.44
CA ALA A 133 15.83 0.67 -2.34
C ALA A 133 16.74 0.21 -3.50
N SER A 134 16.57 -1.02 -3.99
CA SER A 134 17.31 -1.51 -5.14
C SER A 134 16.92 -0.78 -6.42
N GLN A 135 15.61 -0.66 -6.71
CA GLN A 135 15.14 0.01 -7.93
C GLN A 135 15.44 1.51 -7.95
N LEU A 136 15.31 2.18 -6.82
CA LEU A 136 15.66 3.60 -6.71
C LEU A 136 17.17 3.84 -6.93
N ARG A 137 18.01 2.93 -6.47
CA ARG A 137 19.47 2.97 -6.75
C ARG A 137 19.77 2.91 -8.26
N ASP A 138 18.99 2.13 -9.03
CA ASP A 138 19.21 1.97 -10.48
C ASP A 138 18.92 3.25 -11.28
N VAL A 139 18.18 4.17 -10.68
CA VAL A 139 17.94 5.51 -11.24
C VAL A 139 18.76 6.63 -10.57
N GLY A 140 19.69 6.28 -9.66
CA GLY A 140 20.61 7.25 -9.03
C GLY A 140 20.12 7.79 -7.67
N VAL A 141 19.07 7.23 -7.09
CA VAL A 141 18.59 7.60 -5.75
C VAL A 141 19.11 6.60 -4.71
N LYS A 142 19.89 7.08 -3.74
CA LYS A 142 20.36 6.27 -2.62
C LYS A 142 19.29 6.25 -1.53
N VAL A 143 18.87 5.04 -1.11
CA VAL A 143 17.93 4.86 -0.02
C VAL A 143 18.63 4.22 1.18
N THR A 144 18.53 4.84 2.33
CA THR A 144 18.93 4.26 3.61
C THR A 144 17.70 3.62 4.24
N VAL A 145 17.67 2.30 4.28
CA VAL A 145 16.57 1.54 4.90
C VAL A 145 16.87 1.37 6.38
N GLU A 146 15.89 1.69 7.21
CA GLU A 146 15.92 1.51 8.67
C GLU A 146 14.67 0.74 9.12
N GLU A 147 14.90 -0.42 9.70
CA GLU A 147 13.87 -1.28 10.23
C GLU A 147 13.63 -0.97 11.71
N LEU A 148 12.39 -0.67 12.07
CA LEU A 148 12.00 -0.28 13.42
C LEU A 148 11.01 -1.30 13.99
N ASP A 149 11.14 -1.64 15.27
CA ASP A 149 10.03 -2.28 15.94
C ASP A 149 8.79 -1.37 15.88
N PHE A 150 7.59 -1.97 15.95
CA PHE A 150 6.37 -1.22 15.69
C PHE A 150 6.14 -0.08 16.67
N THR A 151 6.58 -0.21 17.92
CA THR A 151 6.47 0.84 18.95
C THR A 151 7.36 2.03 18.61
N ARG A 152 8.60 1.79 18.18
CA ARG A 152 9.49 2.85 17.69
C ARG A 152 8.97 3.49 16.42
N TRP A 153 8.41 2.70 15.51
CA TRP A 153 7.79 3.24 14.29
C TRP A 153 6.63 4.19 14.62
N LEU A 154 5.75 3.82 15.57
CA LEU A 154 4.67 4.69 16.04
C LEU A 154 5.18 5.99 16.67
N ASP A 155 6.26 5.93 17.45
CA ASP A 155 6.84 7.12 18.08
C ASP A 155 7.60 7.99 17.08
N GLU A 156 8.53 7.42 16.32
CA GLU A 156 9.48 8.18 15.53
C GLU A 156 8.92 8.56 14.15
N VAL A 157 8.19 7.65 13.49
CA VAL A 157 7.63 7.90 12.15
C VAL A 157 6.24 8.52 12.26
N PHE A 158 5.31 7.83 12.91
CA PHE A 158 3.91 8.25 12.93
C PHE A 158 3.68 9.52 13.76
N THR A 159 4.32 9.61 14.95
CA THR A 159 4.10 10.76 15.88
C THR A 159 5.03 11.92 15.61
N LYS A 160 6.34 11.65 15.38
CA LYS A 160 7.36 12.71 15.25
C LYS A 160 7.62 13.13 13.80
N GLY A 161 7.17 12.36 12.80
CA GLY A 161 7.44 12.64 11.41
C GLY A 161 8.91 12.54 11.01
N ASP A 162 9.73 11.79 11.77
CA ASP A 162 11.17 11.67 11.51
C ASP A 162 11.47 10.61 10.46
N TYR A 163 11.10 10.89 9.20
CA TYR A 163 11.33 10.02 8.06
C TYR A 163 11.20 10.82 6.74
N ASP A 164 11.67 10.26 5.63
CA ASP A 164 11.35 10.76 4.30
C ASP A 164 10.28 9.89 3.64
N MET A 165 10.46 8.58 3.71
CA MET A 165 9.54 7.57 3.18
C MET A 165 9.27 6.49 4.21
N THR A 166 8.09 5.88 4.16
CA THR A 166 7.73 4.70 4.97
C THR A 166 6.84 3.76 4.19
N ILE A 167 6.84 2.47 4.54
CA ILE A 167 5.93 1.47 3.96
C ILE A 167 5.13 0.84 5.08
N VAL A 168 3.79 0.99 5.00
CA VAL A 168 2.86 0.37 5.95
C VAL A 168 1.54 0.06 5.25
N ALA A 169 0.83 -0.97 5.71
CA ALA A 169 -0.50 -1.29 5.23
C ALA A 169 -1.56 -0.49 6.00
N HIS A 170 -2.47 0.11 5.25
CA HIS A 170 -3.68 0.74 5.75
C HIS A 170 -4.85 -0.20 5.53
N VAL A 171 -5.73 -0.33 6.52
CA VAL A 171 -6.79 -1.36 6.54
C VAL A 171 -8.16 -0.81 6.93
N GLU A 172 -8.26 0.48 7.21
CA GLU A 172 -9.53 1.11 7.59
C GLU A 172 -10.36 1.48 6.35
N ALA A 173 -11.67 1.41 6.48
CA ALA A 173 -12.54 1.90 5.43
C ALA A 173 -12.34 3.41 5.21
N ARG A 174 -12.22 3.81 3.95
CA ARG A 174 -12.02 5.22 3.56
C ARG A 174 -10.73 5.85 4.10
N ASP A 175 -9.65 5.07 4.23
CA ASP A 175 -8.33 5.58 4.65
C ASP A 175 -7.81 6.73 3.77
N LEU A 176 -8.27 6.83 2.52
CA LEU A 176 -7.96 7.98 1.67
C LEU A 176 -8.31 9.33 2.35
N GLY A 177 -9.28 9.39 3.24
CA GLY A 177 -9.62 10.59 3.99
C GLY A 177 -8.53 11.09 4.92
N LYS A 178 -7.57 10.25 5.26
CA LYS A 178 -6.40 10.65 6.06
C LYS A 178 -5.53 11.67 5.30
N PHE A 179 -5.53 11.66 3.96
CA PHE A 179 -4.85 12.67 3.15
C PHE A 179 -5.50 14.07 3.24
N ALA A 180 -6.77 14.17 3.64
CA ALA A 180 -7.43 15.45 3.89
C ALA A 180 -7.01 16.10 5.23
N ASN A 181 -6.25 15.40 6.07
CA ASN A 181 -5.76 15.91 7.35
C ASN A 181 -4.26 16.22 7.25
N PRO A 182 -3.83 17.51 7.13
CA PRO A 182 -2.41 17.85 7.03
C PRO A 182 -1.58 17.54 8.29
N LYS A 183 -2.25 17.19 9.40
CA LYS A 183 -1.58 16.77 10.64
C LYS A 183 -1.41 15.25 10.72
N TYR A 184 -1.97 14.50 9.75
CA TYR A 184 -1.69 13.06 9.68
C TYR A 184 -0.23 12.85 9.27
N TYR A 185 0.37 11.76 9.63
CA TYR A 185 1.83 11.57 9.55
C TYR A 185 2.44 11.74 8.14
N TRP A 186 1.62 11.72 7.06
CA TRP A 186 2.09 12.06 5.71
C TRP A 186 2.28 13.57 5.49
N HIS A 187 1.66 14.42 6.32
CA HIS A 187 1.69 15.87 6.19
C HIS A 187 1.24 16.38 4.80
N TYR A 188 0.29 15.66 4.18
CA TYR A 188 -0.28 16.03 2.89
C TYR A 188 -1.28 17.18 3.08
N GLY A 189 -0.89 18.39 2.67
CA GLY A 189 -1.63 19.62 2.95
C GLY A 189 -2.31 20.21 1.71
N ASP A 190 -2.87 19.38 0.83
CA ASP A 190 -3.52 19.84 -0.40
C ASP A 190 -4.99 20.23 -0.15
N GLU A 191 -5.29 21.56 -0.30
CA GLU A 191 -6.63 22.09 -0.09
C GLU A 191 -7.64 21.60 -1.13
N THR A 192 -7.22 21.37 -2.37
CA THR A 192 -8.10 20.88 -3.44
C THR A 192 -8.59 19.48 -3.14
N PHE A 193 -7.68 18.60 -2.69
CA PHE A 193 -8.05 17.28 -2.23
C PHE A 193 -8.96 17.34 -1.01
N ALA A 194 -8.62 18.14 -0.01
CA ALA A 194 -9.42 18.26 1.22
C ALA A 194 -10.86 18.72 0.93
N GLN A 195 -11.05 19.69 0.03
CA GLN A 195 -12.37 20.15 -0.41
C GLN A 195 -13.12 19.07 -1.19
N LEU A 196 -12.43 18.34 -2.07
CA LEU A 196 -13.02 17.25 -2.84
C LEU A 196 -13.50 16.13 -1.92
N TYR A 197 -12.67 15.72 -0.97
CA TYR A 197 -13.02 14.70 0.03
C TYR A 197 -14.19 15.15 0.92
N ALA A 198 -14.18 16.39 1.40
CA ALA A 198 -15.27 16.95 2.22
C ALA A 198 -16.60 16.94 1.46
N ARG A 199 -16.61 17.22 0.15
CA ARG A 199 -17.81 17.10 -0.68
C ARG A 199 -18.29 15.65 -0.80
N ALA A 200 -17.38 14.70 -0.94
CA ALA A 200 -17.72 13.29 -0.99
C ALA A 200 -18.33 12.79 0.35
N ASP A 201 -17.78 13.26 1.46
CA ASP A 201 -18.26 12.89 2.80
C ASP A 201 -19.63 13.54 3.14
N ALA A 202 -19.90 14.72 2.58
CA ALA A 202 -21.16 15.44 2.75
C ALA A 202 -22.24 15.07 1.71
N ALA A 203 -21.95 14.19 0.75
CA ALA A 203 -22.89 13.80 -0.30
C ALA A 203 -24.15 13.11 0.32
N THR A 204 -25.30 13.40 -0.26
CA THR A 204 -26.60 12.93 0.25
C THR A 204 -27.08 11.64 -0.41
N SER A 205 -26.39 11.17 -1.43
CA SER A 205 -26.64 9.88 -2.10
C SER A 205 -25.36 9.07 -2.23
N GLU A 206 -25.49 7.74 -2.24
CA GLU A 206 -24.34 6.83 -2.42
C GLU A 206 -23.69 7.02 -3.79
N ASP A 207 -24.47 7.22 -4.84
CA ASP A 207 -23.94 7.42 -6.19
C ASP A 207 -23.08 8.68 -6.27
N GLU A 208 -23.53 9.79 -5.68
CA GLU A 208 -22.77 11.02 -5.61
C GLU A 208 -21.50 10.85 -4.76
N ALA A 209 -21.62 10.22 -3.59
CA ALA A 209 -20.51 9.92 -2.72
C ALA A 209 -19.43 9.09 -3.43
N ASN A 210 -19.84 8.01 -4.09
CA ASN A 210 -18.95 7.12 -4.83
C ASN A 210 -18.29 7.83 -6.02
N ALA A 211 -19.04 8.65 -6.76
CA ALA A 211 -18.47 9.44 -7.87
C ALA A 211 -17.40 10.43 -7.38
N LEU A 212 -17.66 11.12 -6.28
CA LEU A 212 -16.71 12.07 -5.68
C LEU A 212 -15.51 11.35 -5.06
N MET A 213 -15.68 10.20 -4.40
CA MET A 213 -14.58 9.37 -3.92
C MET A 213 -13.70 8.87 -5.07
N GLY A 214 -14.30 8.45 -6.19
CA GLY A 214 -13.55 8.09 -7.40
C GLY A 214 -12.72 9.26 -7.97
N GLN A 215 -13.24 10.50 -7.91
CA GLN A 215 -12.46 11.68 -8.26
C GLN A 215 -11.33 11.94 -7.25
N ALA A 216 -11.56 11.73 -5.96
CA ALA A 216 -10.57 11.90 -4.91
C ALA A 216 -9.42 10.89 -5.05
N THR A 217 -9.72 9.60 -5.29
CA THR A 217 -8.68 8.60 -5.54
C THR A 217 -7.85 8.90 -6.79
N ARG A 218 -8.51 9.35 -7.86
CA ARG A 218 -7.83 9.80 -9.08
C ARG A 218 -6.91 10.98 -8.83
N TYR A 219 -7.35 11.97 -8.05
CA TYR A 219 -6.56 13.14 -7.70
C TYR A 219 -5.26 12.75 -6.98
N LEU A 220 -5.34 11.88 -5.96
CA LEU A 220 -4.16 11.39 -5.24
C LEU A 220 -3.20 10.62 -6.14
N ALA A 221 -3.73 9.82 -7.08
CA ALA A 221 -2.92 9.10 -8.05
C ALA A 221 -2.19 10.04 -9.02
N ASP A 222 -2.89 11.04 -9.56
CA ASP A 222 -2.32 12.04 -10.48
C ASP A 222 -1.30 12.96 -9.81
N ASP A 223 -1.46 13.23 -8.50
CA ASP A 223 -0.51 14.01 -7.70
C ASP A 223 0.68 13.20 -7.19
N CYS A 224 0.67 11.86 -7.33
CA CYS A 224 1.64 10.99 -6.68
C CYS A 224 1.76 11.29 -5.17
N ALA A 225 0.62 11.43 -4.48
CA ALA A 225 0.60 11.71 -3.05
C ALA A 225 1.29 10.62 -2.23
N ALA A 226 1.29 9.40 -2.74
CA ALA A 226 2.02 8.23 -2.25
C ALA A 226 2.27 7.27 -3.43
N ILE A 227 3.03 6.20 -3.20
CA ILE A 227 3.14 5.10 -4.16
C ILE A 227 2.28 3.94 -3.67
N TRP A 228 1.27 3.60 -4.46
CA TRP A 228 0.32 2.53 -4.19
C TRP A 228 0.95 1.21 -4.64
N LEU A 229 1.44 0.40 -3.70
CA LEU A 229 2.21 -0.79 -4.05
C LEU A 229 1.30 -1.95 -4.43
N PHE A 230 0.49 -2.42 -3.51
CA PHE A 230 -0.49 -3.50 -3.74
C PHE A 230 -1.47 -3.60 -2.59
N ALA A 231 -2.63 -4.24 -2.82
CA ALA A 231 -3.52 -4.68 -1.77
C ALA A 231 -3.14 -6.09 -1.29
N LEU A 232 -3.08 -6.27 0.02
CA LEU A 232 -2.76 -7.55 0.66
C LEU A 232 -3.84 -8.60 0.33
N PRO A 233 -3.46 -9.81 -0.05
CA PRO A 233 -4.40 -10.90 -0.16
C PRO A 233 -4.87 -11.38 1.22
N ASN A 234 -6.06 -11.98 1.28
CA ASN A 234 -6.47 -12.80 2.41
C ASN A 234 -5.99 -14.22 2.18
N LEU A 235 -4.88 -14.61 2.80
CA LEU A 235 -4.34 -15.97 2.71
C LEU A 235 -4.76 -16.76 3.95
N VAL A 236 -5.65 -17.74 3.76
CA VAL A 236 -6.14 -18.59 4.85
C VAL A 236 -5.74 -20.04 4.57
N ILE A 237 -5.20 -20.69 5.57
CA ILE A 237 -4.96 -22.13 5.57
C ILE A 237 -5.90 -22.77 6.60
N ALA A 238 -6.66 -23.74 6.19
CA ALA A 238 -7.57 -24.48 7.08
C ALA A 238 -7.37 -25.99 6.94
N ARG A 239 -7.72 -26.76 7.97
CA ARG A 239 -7.87 -28.22 7.81
C ARG A 239 -8.99 -28.50 6.79
N ALA A 240 -8.84 -29.55 5.99
CA ALA A 240 -9.82 -29.94 4.97
C ALA A 240 -11.22 -30.24 5.52
N THR A 241 -11.33 -30.49 6.83
CA THR A 241 -12.62 -30.66 7.52
C THR A 241 -13.32 -29.36 7.87
N ILE A 242 -12.63 -28.22 7.76
CA ILE A 242 -13.19 -26.89 8.07
C ILE A 242 -13.78 -26.28 6.79
N THR A 243 -15.00 -25.82 6.87
CA THR A 243 -15.74 -25.20 5.74
C THR A 243 -16.44 -23.92 6.16
N GLY A 244 -16.95 -23.15 5.20
CA GLY A 244 -17.68 -21.90 5.47
C GLY A 244 -16.80 -20.69 5.74
N ILE A 245 -15.49 -20.77 5.50
CA ILE A 245 -14.58 -19.62 5.63
C ILE A 245 -14.80 -18.66 4.47
N SER A 246 -15.07 -17.38 4.77
CA SER A 246 -15.12 -16.34 3.75
C SER A 246 -13.74 -16.13 3.11
N PRO A 247 -13.64 -16.12 1.77
CA PRO A 247 -12.38 -15.80 1.10
C PRO A 247 -11.97 -14.33 1.31
N ASN A 248 -12.93 -13.43 1.45
CA ASN A 248 -12.65 -12.01 1.57
C ASN A 248 -12.77 -11.55 3.03
N ALA A 249 -11.88 -10.67 3.45
CA ALA A 249 -11.86 -10.09 4.79
C ALA A 249 -11.76 -8.57 4.70
N THR A 250 -12.44 -7.88 5.60
CA THR A 250 -12.28 -6.45 5.82
C THR A 250 -11.48 -6.20 7.08
N THR A 251 -10.64 -5.18 7.10
CA THR A 251 -9.80 -4.83 8.25
C THR A 251 -8.94 -5.98 8.80
N LEU A 252 -8.59 -6.97 7.96
CA LEU A 252 -7.90 -8.20 8.35
C LEU A 252 -8.65 -9.01 9.42
N SER A 253 -9.97 -8.82 9.54
CA SER A 253 -10.82 -9.56 10.48
C SER A 253 -11.08 -10.98 9.99
N PHE A 254 -11.37 -11.88 10.92
CA PHE A 254 -11.75 -13.25 10.62
C PHE A 254 -13.16 -13.52 11.16
N ASP A 255 -14.13 -13.66 10.24
CA ASP A 255 -15.51 -13.99 10.59
C ASP A 255 -15.68 -15.51 10.76
N ILE A 256 -16.03 -15.92 11.97
CA ILE A 256 -16.26 -17.32 12.32
C ILE A 256 -17.74 -17.74 12.27
N SER A 257 -18.64 -16.81 11.97
CA SER A 257 -20.10 -17.04 12.09
C SER A 257 -20.63 -18.13 11.16
N THR A 258 -19.95 -18.35 10.02
CA THR A 258 -20.30 -19.35 9.01
C THR A 258 -19.37 -20.58 9.01
N VAL A 259 -18.35 -20.58 9.86
CA VAL A 259 -17.34 -21.64 9.91
C VAL A 259 -17.90 -22.87 10.60
N THR A 260 -17.74 -24.03 9.97
CA THR A 260 -18.19 -25.33 10.49
C THR A 260 -17.10 -26.38 10.35
N SER A 261 -17.06 -27.35 11.26
CA SER A 261 -16.22 -28.56 11.19
C SER A 261 -17.08 -29.78 10.83
N ARG A 262 -16.61 -30.58 9.89
CA ARG A 262 -17.21 -31.86 9.52
C ARG A 262 -16.50 -33.01 10.22
#